data_2b5f9ba6f8cc79935d2bc60760f47deb
#
_entry.id   2b5f9ba6f8cc79935d2bc60760f47deb
#
_cell.length_a   1.000
_cell.length_b   1.000
_cell.length_c   1.000
_cell.angle_alpha   90.00
_cell.angle_beta   90.00
_cell.angle_gamma   90.00
#
_symmetry.space_group_name_H-M   'P 1'
#
loop_
_entity.id
_entity.type
_entity.pdbx_description
1 polymer ?
#
loop_
_entity_poly.entity_id
_entity_poly.type
_entity_poly.pdbx_seq_one_letter_code
_entity_poly.pdbx_strand_id
1 'polypeptide(L)' 'MELIENLFVGGNVSDLETIVYSLRREVPVLRLYCIVYFEDKNRLELLSSHELFHTRNKNRPAKIAGIAMGREETVDLL' A
#
# COMPACT_ATOMS: atom_id res chain seq x y z
N MET A 1 -5.63 -7.73 -3.24
CA MET A 1 -5.71 -6.33 -3.65
C MET A 1 -4.74 -6.09 -4.80
N GLU A 2 -5.17 -5.38 -5.80
CA GLU A 2 -4.32 -5.09 -6.95
C GLU A 2 -3.31 -3.99 -6.68
N LEU A 3 -2.14 -4.12 -7.32
CA LEU A 3 -1.15 -3.05 -7.38
C LEU A 3 -1.20 -2.44 -8.78
N ILE A 4 -1.08 -1.12 -8.87
CA ILE A 4 -1.06 -0.49 -10.19
C ILE A 4 0.24 -0.80 -10.92
N GLU A 5 0.23 -0.73 -12.25
CA GLU A 5 1.37 -1.08 -13.08
C GLU A 5 2.62 -0.22 -12.80
N ASN A 6 2.43 1.08 -12.63
CA ASN A 6 3.50 2.02 -12.35
C ASN A 6 3.56 2.36 -10.85
N LEU A 7 3.69 1.37 -10.01
CA LEU A 7 3.72 1.53 -8.57
C LEU A 7 4.85 2.46 -8.12
N PHE A 8 4.52 3.47 -7.33
CA PHE A 8 5.54 4.32 -6.71
C PHE A 8 6.20 3.57 -5.57
N VAL A 9 7.52 3.52 -5.57
CA VAL A 9 8.28 2.78 -4.55
C VAL A 9 9.24 3.74 -3.87
N GLY A 10 9.13 3.86 -2.55
CA GLY A 10 10.02 4.71 -1.77
C GLY A 10 11.47 4.21 -1.78
N GLY A 11 12.41 5.14 -1.65
CA GLY A 11 13.84 4.84 -1.77
C GLY A 11 14.39 3.92 -0.70
N ASN A 12 13.72 3.79 0.46
CA ASN A 12 14.15 2.91 1.54
C ASN A 12 13.49 1.53 1.49
N VAL A 13 12.72 1.25 0.44
CA VAL A 13 12.13 -0.07 0.26
C VAL A 13 13.19 -1.01 -0.32
N SER A 14 13.50 -2.07 0.40
CA SER A 14 14.39 -3.12 -0.07
C SER A 14 13.57 -4.39 -0.29
N ASP A 15 14.09 -5.32 -1.08
CA ASP A 15 13.44 -6.59 -1.35
C ASP A 15 11.99 -6.42 -1.83
N LEU A 16 11.85 -5.60 -2.88
CA LEU A 16 10.54 -5.27 -3.45
C LEU A 16 9.73 -6.50 -3.82
N GLU A 17 10.37 -7.53 -4.35
CA GLU A 17 9.68 -8.74 -4.76
C GLU A 17 8.95 -9.43 -3.60
N THR A 18 9.61 -9.52 -2.45
CA THR A 18 9.00 -10.12 -1.26
C THR A 18 7.84 -9.28 -0.76
N ILE A 19 8.00 -7.95 -0.78
CA ILE A 19 6.94 -7.03 -0.35
C ILE A 19 5.72 -7.16 -1.28
N VAL A 20 5.93 -7.14 -2.58
CA VAL A 20 4.84 -7.28 -3.56
C VAL A 20 4.15 -8.63 -3.38
N TYR A 21 4.92 -9.69 -3.19
CA TYR A 21 4.37 -11.01 -2.94
C TYR A 21 3.45 -11.02 -1.72
N SER A 22 3.90 -10.41 -0.61
CA SER A 22 3.10 -10.33 0.61
C SER A 22 1.82 -9.52 0.40
N LEU A 23 1.92 -8.38 -0.29
CA LEU A 23 0.76 -7.53 -0.54
C LEU A 23 -0.28 -8.23 -1.40
N ARG A 24 0.15 -8.98 -2.41
CA ARG A 24 -0.77 -9.73 -3.27
C ARG A 24 -1.51 -10.82 -2.51
N ARG A 25 -0.91 -11.34 -1.45
CA ARG A 25 -1.52 -12.34 -0.58
C ARG A 25 -2.23 -11.71 0.60
N GLU A 26 -2.29 -10.38 0.65
CA GLU A 26 -2.93 -9.62 1.73
C GLU A 26 -2.32 -9.95 3.10
N VAL A 27 -1.01 -10.11 3.13
CA VAL A 27 -0.26 -10.32 4.37
C VAL A 27 0.37 -9.00 4.78
N PRO A 28 0.08 -8.48 5.98
CA PRO A 28 0.68 -7.22 6.44
C PRO A 28 2.19 -7.31 6.55
N VAL A 29 2.86 -6.21 6.22
CA VAL A 29 4.31 -6.09 6.32
C VAL A 29 4.63 -5.02 7.35
N LEU A 30 5.48 -5.34 8.31
CA LEU A 30 5.85 -4.44 9.39
C LEU A 30 6.46 -3.15 8.84
N ARG A 31 5.97 -2.00 9.34
CA ARG A 31 6.44 -0.67 8.96
C ARG A 31 6.20 -0.27 7.51
N LEU A 32 5.47 -1.06 6.75
CA LEU A 32 5.14 -0.71 5.39
C LEU A 32 3.89 0.14 5.36
N TYR A 33 3.97 1.27 4.65
CA TYR A 33 2.84 2.16 4.39
C TYR A 33 2.50 2.13 2.92
N CYS A 34 1.21 2.26 2.64
CA CYS A 34 0.69 2.18 1.28
C CYS A 34 -0.12 3.43 0.97
N ILE A 35 0.06 3.93 -0.25
CA ILE A 35 -0.83 4.92 -0.83
C ILE A 35 -1.85 4.12 -1.62
N VAL A 36 -3.12 4.23 -1.24
CA VAL A 36 -4.18 3.39 -1.78
C VAL A 36 -5.24 4.25 -2.44
N TYR A 37 -5.60 3.89 -3.67
CA TYR A 37 -6.71 4.52 -4.35
C TYR A 37 -7.98 3.71 -4.09
N PHE A 38 -8.96 4.33 -3.44
CA PHE A 38 -10.26 3.71 -3.19
C PHE A 38 -11.27 4.18 -4.25
N GLU A 39 -11.69 3.26 -5.08
CA GLU A 39 -12.60 3.57 -6.19
C GLU A 39 -13.97 4.02 -5.72
N ASP A 40 -14.45 3.49 -4.58
CA ASP A 40 -15.76 3.85 -4.05
C ASP A 40 -15.86 5.31 -3.62
N LYS A 41 -14.72 5.93 -3.25
CA LYS A 41 -14.67 7.34 -2.85
C LYS A 41 -13.87 8.20 -3.82
N ASN A 42 -13.30 7.61 -4.83
CA ASN A 42 -12.46 8.27 -5.83
C ASN A 42 -11.37 9.14 -5.17
N ARG A 43 -10.62 8.56 -4.24
CA ARG A 43 -9.58 9.31 -3.51
C ARG A 43 -8.44 8.42 -3.08
N LEU A 44 -7.29 9.05 -2.87
CA LEU A 44 -6.11 8.38 -2.31
C LEU A 44 -6.13 8.47 -0.78
N GLU A 45 -5.71 7.40 -0.13
CA GLU A 45 -5.55 7.38 1.33
C GLU A 45 -4.20 6.76 1.67
N LEU A 46 -3.62 7.24 2.77
CA LEU A 46 -2.38 6.70 3.30
C LEU A 46 -2.70 5.75 4.44
N LEU A 47 -2.32 4.49 4.28
CA LEU A 47 -2.60 3.45 5.28
C LEU A 47 -1.35 2.61 5.53
N SER A 48 -1.15 2.15 6.77
CA SER A 48 -0.19 1.09 7.01
C SER A 48 -0.73 -0.20 6.38
N SER A 49 0.15 -1.15 6.10
CA SER A 49 -0.30 -2.42 5.55
C SER A 49 -1.26 -3.16 6.49
N HIS A 50 -1.08 -2.99 7.80
CA HIS A 50 -1.99 -3.58 8.78
C HIS A 50 -3.40 -2.99 8.69
N GLU A 51 -3.50 -1.67 8.56
CA GLU A 51 -4.79 -1.01 8.38
C GLU A 51 -5.45 -1.41 7.06
N LEU A 52 -4.65 -1.51 6.01
CA LEU A 52 -5.14 -1.84 4.69
C LEU A 52 -5.84 -3.19 4.65
N PHE A 53 -5.25 -4.18 5.33
CA PHE A 53 -5.80 -5.53 5.35
C PHE A 53 -6.72 -5.81 6.53
N HIS A 54 -7.05 -4.76 7.29
CA HIS A 54 -8.05 -4.88 8.34
C HIS A 54 -9.43 -5.17 7.73
N THR A 55 -10.25 -5.92 8.46
CA THR A 55 -11.58 -6.35 7.99
C THR A 55 -12.40 -5.20 7.40
N ARG A 56 -12.30 -4.01 8.00
CA ARG A 56 -13.04 -2.84 7.56
C ARG A 56 -12.72 -2.43 6.12
N ASN A 57 -11.48 -2.66 5.67
CA ASN A 57 -11.05 -2.26 4.33
C ASN A 57 -10.97 -3.43 3.35
N LYS A 58 -11.10 -4.64 3.84
CA LYS A 58 -10.77 -5.85 3.09
C LYS A 58 -11.56 -6.01 1.77
N ASN A 59 -12.80 -5.64 1.78
CA ASN A 59 -13.69 -5.83 0.62
C ASN A 59 -13.96 -4.55 -0.17
N ARG A 60 -13.24 -3.47 0.13
CA ARG A 60 -13.40 -2.23 -0.62
C ARG A 60 -12.68 -2.32 -1.96
N PRO A 61 -13.28 -1.82 -3.05
CA PRO A 61 -12.58 -1.79 -4.34
C PRO A 61 -11.43 -0.77 -4.27
N ALA A 62 -10.21 -1.27 -4.33
CA ALA A 62 -9.04 -0.43 -4.13
C ALA A 62 -7.83 -0.95 -4.89
N LYS A 63 -6.88 -0.05 -5.17
CA LYS A 63 -5.61 -0.39 -5.81
C LYS A 63 -4.48 0.28 -5.05
N ILE A 64 -3.39 -0.44 -4.86
CA ILE A 64 -2.21 0.12 -4.23
C ILE A 64 -1.44 0.91 -5.28
N ALA A 65 -1.26 2.20 -5.03
CA ALA A 65 -0.60 3.12 -5.95
C ALA A 65 0.84 3.41 -5.56
N GLY A 66 1.20 3.22 -4.30
CA GLY A 66 2.55 3.46 -3.84
C GLY A 66 2.84 2.74 -2.54
N ILE A 67 4.12 2.48 -2.27
CA ILE A 67 4.57 1.87 -1.02
C ILE A 67 5.86 2.54 -0.55
N ALA A 68 6.04 2.59 0.76
CA ALA A 68 7.27 3.08 1.36
C ALA A 68 7.43 2.50 2.77
N MET A 69 8.66 2.41 3.23
CA MET A 69 8.94 1.99 4.60
C MET A 69 8.99 3.22 5.48
N GLY A 70 8.10 3.27 6.46
CA GLY A 70 8.01 4.41 7.35
C GLY A 70 7.09 5.50 6.80
N ARG A 71 6.37 6.15 7.71
CA ARG A 71 5.32 7.10 7.36
C ARG A 71 5.83 8.35 6.65
N GLU A 72 6.98 8.87 7.07
CA GLU A 72 7.50 10.11 6.52
C GLU A 72 7.76 10.00 5.02
N GLU A 73 8.39 8.93 4.59
CA GLU A 73 8.67 8.74 3.17
C GLU A 73 7.40 8.56 2.36
N THR A 74 6.40 7.88 2.92
CA THR A 74 5.13 7.68 2.21
C THR A 74 4.42 9.02 2.01
N VAL A 75 4.46 9.90 2.99
CA VAL A 75 3.89 11.25 2.88
C VAL A 75 4.58 12.03 1.76
N ASP A 76 5.89 11.90 1.62
CA ASP A 76 6.64 12.60 0.57
C ASP A 76 6.26 12.14 -0.84
N LEU A 77 5.74 10.92 -0.98
CA LEU A 77 5.26 10.42 -2.28
C LEU A 77 3.93 11.06 -2.71
N LEU A 78 3.19 11.60 -1.76
CA LEU A 78 1.92 12.23 -2.08
C LEU A 78 2.13 13.61 -2.69
#